data_036980e9cb1b857e233e8ffe6e8beca2
#
_entry.id   036980e9cb1b857e233e8ffe6e8beca2
#
_cell.length_a   1.000
_cell.length_b   1.000
_cell.length_c   1.000
_cell.angle_alpha   90.00
_cell.angle_beta   90.00
_cell.angle_gamma   90.00
#
_symmetry.space_group_name_H-M   'P 1'
#
loop_
_entity.id
_entity.type
_entity.pdbx_description
1 polymer ?
#
loop_
_entity_poly.entity_id
_entity_poly.type
_entity_poly.pdbx_seq_one_letter_code
_entity_poly.pdbx_strand_id
1 'polypeptide(L)'
;TALERTLFLDHVDDESLKAWEANVKVHKRGLELIKPGVKCSDICHELNELFAELGYLHFRTFGYGHSFGVLSHFYGREAGLELREDIDTVLEENMVVSMEPMIMIPKGNPGAGGYREHDILVIGKDGVKNITKFPFGPENNIIKV
;
A
#
# COMPACT_ATOMS: atom_id res chain seq x y z
N THR A 1 8.77 12.98 -5.38
CA THR A 1 7.70 11.99 -5.52
C THR A 1 8.16 10.65 -4.99
N ALA A 2 7.24 9.82 -4.56
CA ALA A 2 7.48 8.44 -4.21
C ALA A 2 6.55 7.55 -5.05
N LEU A 3 7.12 6.55 -5.67
CA LEU A 3 6.45 5.58 -6.53
C LEU A 3 7.27 4.30 -6.53
N GLU A 4 6.70 3.22 -6.05
CA GLU A 4 7.32 1.91 -6.13
C GLU A 4 6.40 0.91 -6.79
N ARG A 5 6.99 -0.03 -7.48
CA ARG A 5 6.32 -1.15 -8.16
C ARG A 5 7.13 -2.42 -8.01
N THR A 6 6.43 -3.51 -7.80
CA THR A 6 7.00 -4.83 -8.03
C THR A 6 7.06 -5.08 -9.53
N LEU A 7 8.20 -5.56 -10.03
CA LEU A 7 8.44 -5.87 -11.43
C LEU A 7 9.08 -7.26 -11.52
N PHE A 8 8.68 -8.04 -12.50
CA PHE A 8 9.36 -9.30 -12.86
C PHE A 8 9.84 -9.24 -14.31
N LEU A 9 10.99 -9.82 -14.57
CA LEU A 9 11.52 -9.95 -15.92
C LEU A 9 11.18 -11.33 -16.46
N ASP A 10 10.61 -11.36 -17.64
CA ASP A 10 10.24 -12.53 -18.42
C ASP A 10 9.13 -13.40 -17.79
N HIS A 11 9.27 -13.85 -16.56
CA HIS A 11 8.30 -14.71 -15.88
C HIS A 11 8.28 -14.47 -14.37
N VAL A 12 7.22 -14.94 -13.74
CA VAL A 12 7.04 -15.03 -12.29
C VAL A 12 6.59 -16.45 -11.94
N ASP A 13 7.14 -17.04 -10.89
CA ASP A 13 6.66 -18.33 -10.38
C ASP A 13 5.34 -18.18 -9.62
N ASP A 14 4.61 -19.30 -9.47
CA ASP A 14 3.25 -19.29 -8.90
C ASP A 14 3.20 -18.74 -7.47
N GLU A 15 4.19 -19.02 -6.63
CA GLU A 15 4.20 -18.55 -5.25
C GLU A 15 4.52 -17.05 -5.16
N SER A 16 5.44 -16.58 -5.99
CA SER A 16 5.73 -15.14 -6.12
C SER A 16 4.53 -14.38 -6.70
N LEU A 17 3.86 -14.95 -7.70
CA LEU A 17 2.65 -14.37 -8.28
C LEU A 17 1.55 -14.22 -7.23
N LYS A 18 1.30 -15.27 -6.45
CA LYS A 18 0.29 -15.29 -5.39
C LYS A 18 0.57 -14.24 -4.30
N ALA A 19 1.84 -14.12 -3.87
CA ALA A 19 2.24 -13.10 -2.90
C ALA A 19 2.06 -11.68 -3.46
N TRP A 20 2.44 -11.47 -4.71
CA TRP A 20 2.26 -10.19 -5.39
C TRP A 20 0.79 -9.80 -5.54
N GLU A 21 -0.05 -10.72 -6.00
CA GLU A 21 -1.50 -10.52 -6.12
C GLU A 21 -2.15 -10.18 -4.78
N ALA A 22 -1.71 -10.81 -3.68
CA ALA A 22 -2.17 -10.48 -2.34
C ALA A 22 -1.83 -9.02 -1.99
N ASN A 23 -0.59 -8.58 -2.22
CA ASN A 23 -0.17 -7.20 -1.98
C ASN A 23 -0.95 -6.19 -2.84
N VAL A 24 -1.16 -6.50 -4.13
CA VAL A 24 -1.97 -5.70 -5.05
C VAL A 24 -3.42 -5.60 -4.59
N LYS A 25 -4.01 -6.68 -4.10
CA LYS A 25 -5.38 -6.68 -3.57
C LYS A 25 -5.53 -5.77 -2.37
N VAL A 26 -4.56 -5.81 -1.45
CA VAL A 26 -4.53 -4.91 -0.29
C VAL A 26 -4.34 -3.45 -0.72
N HIS A 27 -3.48 -3.18 -1.70
CA HIS A 27 -3.32 -1.85 -2.28
C HIS A 27 -4.63 -1.31 -2.86
N LYS A 28 -5.30 -2.08 -3.72
CA LYS A 28 -6.61 -1.72 -4.30
C LYS A 28 -7.65 -1.44 -3.21
N ARG A 29 -7.70 -2.28 -2.18
CA ARG A 29 -8.62 -2.08 -1.05
C ARG A 29 -8.32 -0.78 -0.31
N GLY A 30 -7.05 -0.46 -0.07
CA GLY A 30 -6.66 0.82 0.54
C GLY A 30 -7.16 2.04 -0.25
N LEU A 31 -7.09 1.99 -1.59
CA LEU A 31 -7.62 3.07 -2.44
C LEU A 31 -9.14 3.30 -2.26
N GLU A 32 -9.89 2.24 -1.97
CA GLU A 32 -11.33 2.31 -1.72
C GLU A 32 -11.67 2.84 -0.33
N LEU A 33 -10.85 2.54 0.67
CA LEU A 33 -11.08 2.90 2.07
C LEU A 33 -10.73 4.35 2.39
N ILE A 34 -9.71 4.90 1.73
CA ILE A 34 -9.22 6.25 1.98
C ILE A 34 -10.23 7.28 1.47
N LYS A 35 -10.91 7.96 2.39
CA LYS A 35 -11.87 9.04 2.11
C LYS A 35 -12.05 9.93 3.34
N PRO A 36 -12.63 11.14 3.20
CA PRO A 36 -12.89 12.01 4.35
C PRO A 36 -13.76 11.32 5.41
N GLY A 37 -13.45 11.56 6.67
CA GLY A 37 -14.20 11.04 7.83
C GLY A 37 -13.75 9.67 8.33
N VAL A 38 -12.84 8.99 7.64
CA VAL A 38 -12.32 7.68 8.08
C VAL A 38 -11.04 7.88 8.89
N LYS A 39 -10.84 7.08 9.93
CA LYS A 39 -9.62 7.08 10.74
C LYS A 39 -8.50 6.26 10.09
N CYS A 40 -7.28 6.70 10.26
CA CYS A 40 -6.09 5.95 9.82
C CYS A 40 -6.03 4.54 10.44
N SER A 41 -6.33 4.43 11.74
CA SER A 41 -6.35 3.14 12.45
C SER A 41 -7.41 2.18 11.90
N ASP A 42 -8.61 2.65 11.55
CA ASP A 42 -9.68 1.82 11.00
C ASP A 42 -9.28 1.23 9.64
N ILE A 43 -8.66 2.06 8.78
CA ILE A 43 -8.12 1.60 7.50
C ILE A 43 -7.07 0.51 7.73
N CYS A 44 -6.15 0.74 8.67
CA CYS A 44 -5.09 -0.20 8.98
C CYS A 44 -5.63 -1.54 9.47
N HIS A 45 -6.62 -1.53 10.36
CA HIS A 45 -7.24 -2.75 10.87
C HIS A 45 -7.90 -3.56 9.76
N GLU A 46 -8.68 -2.93 8.89
CA GLU A 46 -9.32 -3.61 7.76
C GLU A 46 -8.32 -4.21 6.77
N LEU A 47 -7.23 -3.50 6.49
CA LEU A 47 -6.17 -4.03 5.61
C LEU A 47 -5.38 -5.17 6.28
N ASN A 48 -5.22 -5.15 7.61
CA ASN A 48 -4.65 -6.27 8.36
C ASN A 48 -5.53 -7.52 8.28
N GLU A 49 -6.85 -7.36 8.45
CA GLU A 49 -7.80 -8.46 8.29
C GLU A 49 -7.69 -9.09 6.91
N LEU A 50 -7.65 -8.26 5.87
CA LEU A 50 -7.48 -8.73 4.50
C LEU A 50 -6.15 -9.47 4.29
N PHE A 51 -5.02 -8.96 4.79
CA PHE A 51 -3.75 -9.67 4.73
C PHE A 51 -3.76 -10.98 5.54
N ALA A 52 -4.47 -11.02 6.68
CA ALA A 52 -4.63 -12.24 7.48
C ALA A 52 -5.43 -13.31 6.72
N GLU A 53 -6.55 -12.93 6.11
CA GLU A 53 -7.36 -13.82 5.25
C GLU A 53 -6.55 -14.38 4.07
N LEU A 54 -5.69 -13.57 3.47
CA LEU A 54 -4.81 -13.97 2.39
C LEU A 54 -3.60 -14.79 2.87
N GLY A 55 -3.33 -14.86 4.18
CA GLY A 55 -2.22 -15.61 4.78
C GLY A 55 -0.88 -14.86 4.80
N TYR A 56 -0.87 -13.55 4.57
CA TYR A 56 0.37 -12.77 4.44
C TYR A 56 0.60 -11.71 5.51
N LEU A 57 -0.29 -11.55 6.50
CA LEU A 57 -0.15 -10.50 7.52
C LEU A 57 1.20 -10.56 8.27
N HIS A 58 1.69 -11.75 8.56
CA HIS A 58 2.95 -11.94 9.29
C HIS A 58 4.21 -11.56 8.48
N PHE A 59 4.07 -11.29 7.19
CA PHE A 59 5.12 -10.77 6.32
C PHE A 59 5.04 -9.26 6.11
N ARG A 60 4.02 -8.58 6.64
CA ARG A 60 3.91 -7.13 6.59
C ARG A 60 5.07 -6.47 7.34
N THR A 61 5.65 -5.41 6.80
CA THR A 61 6.85 -4.77 7.35
C THR A 61 6.59 -3.43 8.03
N PHE A 62 5.67 -2.61 7.49
CA PHE A 62 5.37 -1.26 7.97
C PHE A 62 3.86 -1.01 8.06
N GLY A 63 3.47 0.23 8.38
CA GLY A 63 2.13 0.74 8.10
C GLY A 63 1.80 0.74 6.60
N TYR A 64 0.60 1.19 6.25
CA TYR A 64 0.12 1.14 4.87
C TYR A 64 0.26 2.43 4.10
N GLY A 65 0.79 3.48 4.73
CA GLY A 65 0.98 4.77 4.11
C GLY A 65 1.25 5.88 5.11
N HIS A 66 1.55 7.04 4.60
CA HIS A 66 1.93 8.22 5.39
C HIS A 66 1.51 9.52 4.69
N SER A 67 1.59 10.64 5.40
CA SER A 67 1.41 11.95 4.80
C SER A 67 2.45 12.22 3.71
N PHE A 68 2.06 12.97 2.71
CA PHE A 68 2.93 13.36 1.62
C PHE A 68 2.78 14.86 1.33
N GLY A 69 3.88 15.57 1.13
CA GLY A 69 3.87 16.99 0.89
C GLY A 69 5.17 17.50 0.29
N VAL A 70 5.63 18.64 0.77
CA VAL A 70 6.94 19.21 0.37
C VAL A 70 8.07 18.23 0.69
N LEU A 71 7.98 17.57 1.83
CA LEU A 71 8.82 16.43 2.17
C LEU A 71 8.09 15.13 1.81
N SER A 72 8.80 14.19 1.23
CA SER A 72 8.24 12.88 0.83
C SER A 72 7.75 12.06 2.02
N HIS A 73 8.34 12.26 3.17
CA HIS A 73 7.89 11.74 4.44
C HIS A 73 7.77 12.92 5.39
N PHE A 74 6.56 13.34 5.61
CA PHE A 74 6.28 14.33 6.65
C PHE A 74 5.69 13.59 7.83
N TYR A 75 6.55 13.02 8.64
CA TYR A 75 6.15 12.47 9.91
C TYR A 75 6.71 13.32 11.04
N GLY A 76 6.07 13.23 12.05
CA GLY A 76 6.38 13.75 13.32
C GLY A 76 5.09 13.70 14.07
N ARG A 77 5.16 13.94 15.34
CA ARG A 77 3.96 14.02 16.17
C ARG A 77 2.98 15.07 15.65
N GLU A 78 3.51 16.10 14.99
CA GLU A 78 2.75 17.19 14.41
C GLU A 78 1.93 16.79 13.18
N ALA A 79 2.42 15.84 12.40
CA ALA A 79 1.71 15.37 11.22
C ALA A 79 0.60 14.38 11.58
N GLY A 80 0.88 13.45 12.50
CA GLY A 80 -0.09 12.46 12.98
C GLY A 80 -0.83 11.68 11.90
N LEU A 81 -0.25 11.63 10.69
CA LEU A 81 -0.92 11.07 9.50
C LEU A 81 -0.10 9.91 8.96
N GLU A 82 -0.33 8.76 9.54
CA GLU A 82 0.18 7.48 9.07
C GLU A 82 -0.94 6.43 9.12
N LEU A 83 -1.03 5.57 8.14
CA LEU A 83 -1.97 4.44 8.12
C LEU A 83 -1.42 3.31 8.98
N ARG A 84 -1.58 3.47 10.30
CA ARG A 84 -1.11 2.54 11.34
C ARG A 84 -2.19 2.33 12.40
N GLU A 85 -2.07 1.23 13.13
CA GLU A 85 -3.03 0.79 14.15
C GLU A 85 -3.19 1.79 15.32
N ASP A 86 -2.13 2.56 15.60
CA ASP A 86 -2.04 3.47 16.74
C ASP A 86 -2.31 4.95 16.38
N ILE A 87 -2.76 5.22 15.14
CA ILE A 87 -3.00 6.57 14.65
C ILE A 87 -4.50 6.80 14.40
N ASP A 88 -5.13 7.57 15.26
CA ASP A 88 -6.57 7.89 15.22
C ASP A 88 -6.91 9.15 14.43
N THR A 89 -5.96 9.69 13.67
CA THR A 89 -6.20 10.84 12.80
C THR A 89 -7.32 10.54 11.83
N VAL A 90 -8.31 11.43 11.80
CA VAL A 90 -9.42 11.37 10.83
C VAL A 90 -8.97 12.04 9.54
N LEU A 91 -9.15 11.37 8.44
CA LEU A 91 -8.80 11.89 7.12
C LEU A 91 -9.76 12.99 6.68
N GLU A 92 -9.23 14.02 6.03
CA GLU A 92 -9.98 15.18 5.56
C GLU A 92 -9.74 15.44 4.07
N GLU A 93 -10.67 16.14 3.43
CA GLU A 93 -10.52 16.60 2.05
C GLU A 93 -9.26 17.47 1.90
N ASN A 94 -8.56 17.35 0.79
CA ASN A 94 -7.29 18.00 0.44
C ASN A 94 -6.05 17.49 1.18
N MET A 95 -6.15 16.50 2.06
CA MET A 95 -4.97 15.79 2.55
C MET A 95 -4.32 14.99 1.42
N VAL A 96 -3.00 14.88 1.48
CA VAL A 96 -2.21 14.07 0.53
C VAL A 96 -1.55 12.95 1.31
N VAL A 97 -1.81 11.72 0.89
CA VAL A 97 -1.32 10.51 1.56
C VAL A 97 -0.73 9.54 0.56
N SER A 98 0.18 8.70 1.03
CA SER A 98 0.60 7.52 0.28
C SER A 98 -0.28 6.31 0.60
N MET A 99 -0.35 5.36 -0.34
CA MET A 99 -0.82 3.99 -0.11
C MET A 99 0.26 3.04 -0.59
N GLU A 100 0.89 2.32 0.34
CA GLU A 100 2.11 1.56 0.08
C GLU A 100 2.19 0.24 0.87
N PRO A 101 1.27 -0.71 0.67
CA PRO A 101 1.38 -2.00 1.31
C PRO A 101 2.68 -2.68 0.87
N MET A 102 3.37 -3.28 1.83
CA MET A 102 4.60 -4.02 1.58
C MET A 102 4.65 -5.28 2.43
N ILE A 103 4.97 -6.38 1.77
CA ILE A 103 5.32 -7.64 2.42
C ILE A 103 6.73 -8.06 2.04
N MET A 104 7.43 -8.69 2.97
CA MET A 104 8.76 -9.25 2.75
C MET A 104 8.79 -10.70 3.22
N ILE A 105 8.90 -11.61 2.27
CA ILE A 105 8.96 -13.04 2.52
C ILE A 105 10.43 -13.45 2.62
N PRO A 106 10.88 -13.99 3.77
CA PRO A 106 12.27 -14.35 3.98
C PRO A 106 12.76 -15.45 3.03
N LYS A 107 14.07 -15.39 2.73
CA LYS A 107 14.73 -16.43 1.92
C LYS A 107 14.48 -17.82 2.51
N GLY A 108 14.17 -18.78 1.64
CA GLY A 108 13.87 -20.16 2.01
C GLY A 108 12.37 -20.45 2.15
N ASN A 109 11.52 -19.46 2.09
CA ASN A 109 10.06 -19.64 2.02
C ASN A 109 9.57 -19.58 0.56
N PRO A 110 8.44 -20.22 0.22
CA PRO A 110 7.79 -20.06 -1.08
C PRO A 110 7.47 -18.58 -1.34
N GLY A 111 7.77 -18.10 -2.54
CA GLY A 111 7.57 -16.69 -2.91
C GLY A 111 8.54 -15.71 -2.22
N ALA A 112 9.73 -16.18 -1.77
CA ALA A 112 10.72 -15.32 -1.12
C ALA A 112 11.05 -14.08 -1.94
N GLY A 113 10.89 -12.88 -1.34
CA GLY A 113 11.11 -11.60 -2.00
C GLY A 113 10.37 -10.45 -1.31
N GLY A 114 10.52 -9.26 -1.85
CA GLY A 114 9.80 -8.06 -1.43
C GLY A 114 8.77 -7.67 -2.48
N TYR A 115 7.54 -7.40 -2.04
CA TYR A 115 6.44 -6.98 -2.90
C TYR A 115 5.89 -5.65 -2.39
N ARG A 116 5.88 -4.64 -3.25
CA ARG A 116 5.46 -3.29 -2.90
C ARG A 116 4.78 -2.59 -4.07
N GLU A 117 3.65 -1.99 -3.78
CA GLU A 117 2.96 -1.06 -4.65
C GLU A 117 2.78 0.25 -3.87
N HIS A 118 3.28 1.35 -4.42
CA HIS A 118 3.22 2.66 -3.76
C HIS A 118 2.68 3.72 -4.70
N ASP A 119 1.61 4.37 -4.28
CA ASP A 119 0.99 5.50 -4.96
C ASP A 119 0.78 6.69 -4.03
N ILE A 120 0.70 7.88 -4.62
CA ILE A 120 0.37 9.12 -3.93
C ILE A 120 -1.05 9.53 -4.32
N LEU A 121 -1.83 9.84 -3.30
CA LEU A 121 -3.26 10.08 -3.38
C LEU A 121 -3.60 11.46 -2.84
N VAL A 122 -4.45 12.18 -3.55
CA VAL A 122 -5.11 13.39 -3.05
C VAL A 122 -6.52 13.02 -2.62
N ILE A 123 -6.89 13.30 -1.39
CA ILE A 123 -8.21 13.01 -0.84
C ILE A 123 -9.19 14.08 -1.35
N GLY A 124 -10.20 13.65 -2.08
CA GLY A 124 -11.31 14.47 -2.54
C GLY A 124 -12.55 14.28 -1.68
N LYS A 125 -13.70 14.79 -2.12
CA LYS A 125 -14.96 14.72 -1.36
C LYS A 125 -15.44 13.31 -1.05
N ASP A 126 -15.32 12.41 -2.02
CA ASP A 126 -15.94 11.07 -1.95
C ASP A 126 -14.93 9.91 -2.04
N GLY A 127 -13.63 10.23 -2.06
CA GLY A 127 -12.58 9.23 -2.23
C GLY A 127 -11.25 9.85 -2.62
N VAL A 128 -10.42 9.11 -3.34
CA VAL A 128 -9.07 9.53 -3.69
C VAL A 128 -8.85 9.71 -5.19
N LYS A 129 -7.98 10.65 -5.51
CA LYS A 129 -7.38 10.80 -6.84
C LYS A 129 -5.94 10.31 -6.77
N ASN A 130 -5.65 9.20 -7.42
CA ASN A 130 -4.28 8.75 -7.62
C ASN A 130 -3.57 9.69 -8.61
N ILE A 131 -2.49 10.32 -8.19
CA ILE A 131 -1.72 11.27 -9.00
C ILE A 131 -0.43 10.68 -9.58
N THR A 132 0.00 9.51 -9.13
CA THR A 132 1.16 8.81 -9.67
C THR A 132 0.89 8.13 -11.01
N LYS A 133 -0.30 7.55 -11.20
CA LYS A 133 -0.80 7.01 -12.48
C LYS A 133 0.13 6.04 -13.22
N PHE A 134 1.00 5.35 -12.51
CA PHE A 134 1.84 4.33 -13.11
C PHE A 134 1.16 2.96 -13.01
N PRO A 135 1.18 2.14 -14.05
CA PRO A 135 0.59 0.81 -14.00
C PRO A 135 1.18 -0.04 -12.88
N PHE A 136 0.37 -0.91 -12.29
CA PHE A 136 0.79 -1.79 -11.20
C PHE A 136 0.15 -3.18 -11.35
N GLY A 137 0.77 -4.14 -10.67
CA GLY A 137 0.30 -5.51 -10.63
C GLY A 137 0.79 -6.40 -11.79
N PRO A 138 0.58 -7.72 -11.65
CA PRO A 138 1.08 -8.71 -12.60
C PRO A 138 0.62 -8.52 -14.04
N GLU A 139 -0.60 -7.98 -14.22
CA GLU A 139 -1.18 -7.71 -15.53
C GLU A 139 -0.41 -6.65 -16.34
N ASN A 140 0.42 -5.82 -15.67
CA ASN A 140 1.15 -4.73 -16.29
C ASN A 140 2.68 -4.87 -16.20
N ASN A 141 3.17 -5.47 -15.10
CA ASN A 141 4.57 -5.34 -14.68
C ASN A 141 5.37 -6.65 -14.77
N ILE A 142 4.93 -7.62 -15.55
CA ILE A 142 5.75 -8.74 -16.04
C ILE A 142 6.31 -8.31 -17.40
N ILE A 143 7.59 -7.92 -17.41
CA ILE A 143 8.24 -7.33 -18.57
C ILE A 143 8.90 -8.44 -19.38
N LYS A 144 8.44 -8.64 -20.61
CA LYS A 144 9.06 -9.59 -21.55
C LYS A 144 10.37 -9.02 -22.09
N VAL A 145 11.41 -9.82 -22.07
CA VAL A 145 12.76 -9.51 -22.57
C VAL A 145 13.18 -10.48 -23.67
#